data_9f94f4c61252e06d10a3f55cb94fa8a0
#
_entry.id   9f94f4c61252e06d10a3f55cb94fa8a0
#
_cell.length_a   1.000
_cell.length_b   1.000
_cell.length_c   1.000
_cell.angle_alpha   90.00
_cell.angle_beta   90.00
_cell.angle_gamma   90.00
#
_symmetry.space_group_name_H-M   'P 1'
#
loop_
_entity.id
_entity.type
_entity.pdbx_description
1 polymer ?
#
loop_
_entity_poly.entity_id
_entity_poly.type
_entity_poly.pdbx_seq_one_letter_code
_entity_poly.pdbx_strand_id
1 'polypeptide(L)'
;MLYPRWLETSRRFADAPALFDGDGVMTFAELASAAESAPRATEPVIARTGDRGFFIEILRAWRDSQAVIPLEHDAPPPALQRPPTADTRLVKYTPGASGIPRGIFLNAAQIIADADRIATAMSLTPDVPNLAVISLSHSYGFSNVVLPLLLRGVPVRLLAVPFPRVLEEALHQHEASVLPAVPSMWRAWQRAGILTNAPVRLAISAGAPLALALERQVFEESGFKIHNFYGASECGGIAFDTTVTPRESAEIVGSPLPGVNVGIGRDGRLQVTSDAVATCYDAPRGDDLLENGVYLTRDLGFTNADGIIHLTGTTGGAINVAGRKISPAKVEAAIMATGLVRRVKVLGIPSSDPERYEEIAAVVETHEGVTPAGLKSAVAKHLQAWEIPRHWRFGADGGNADAVELRRIFGMGDP
;
A
#
# COMPACT_ATOMS: atom_id res chain seq x y z
N MET A 1 4.62 11.56 23.06
CA MET A 1 3.64 10.48 22.95
C MET A 1 4.23 9.23 22.28
N LEU A 2 4.80 9.25 21.05
CA LEU A 2 5.35 8.05 20.42
C LEU A 2 6.57 7.49 21.14
N TYR A 3 7.59 8.30 21.39
CA TYR A 3 8.83 7.85 22.02
C TYR A 3 8.62 7.35 23.47
N PRO A 4 7.85 8.01 24.34
CA PRO A 4 7.50 7.42 25.64
C PRO A 4 6.83 6.05 25.53
N ARG A 5 5.91 5.84 24.57
CA ARG A 5 5.28 4.54 24.35
C ARG A 5 6.28 3.48 23.86
N TRP A 6 7.20 3.85 22.99
CA TRP A 6 8.32 2.99 22.64
C TRP A 6 9.15 2.57 23.85
N LEU A 7 9.47 3.52 24.75
CA LEU A 7 10.22 3.22 25.98
C LEU A 7 9.46 2.25 26.91
N GLU A 8 8.15 2.35 26.96
CA GLU A 8 7.31 1.37 27.71
C GLU A 8 7.41 -0.01 27.04
N THR A 9 7.27 -0.08 25.72
CA THR A 9 7.38 -1.32 24.95
C THR A 9 8.77 -1.94 25.12
N SER A 10 9.85 -1.17 24.94
CA SER A 10 11.22 -1.67 25.05
C SER A 10 11.58 -2.16 26.43
N ARG A 11 11.08 -1.53 27.51
CA ARG A 11 11.28 -1.99 28.89
C ARG A 11 10.49 -3.27 29.19
N ARG A 12 9.25 -3.35 28.69
CA ARG A 12 8.39 -4.52 28.89
C ARG A 12 8.95 -5.77 28.25
N PHE A 13 9.62 -5.66 27.10
CA PHE A 13 10.15 -6.75 26.31
C PHE A 13 11.69 -6.72 26.21
N ALA A 14 12.38 -6.12 27.19
CA ALA A 14 13.81 -5.76 27.11
C ALA A 14 14.69 -6.88 26.52
N ASP A 15 14.59 -8.08 27.07
CA ASP A 15 15.42 -9.24 26.71
C ASP A 15 14.84 -10.06 25.54
N ALA A 16 13.62 -9.73 25.08
CA ALA A 16 12.99 -10.43 23.97
C ALA A 16 13.57 -9.98 22.62
N PRO A 17 13.59 -10.85 21.60
CA PRO A 17 13.95 -10.46 20.25
C PRO A 17 13.04 -9.35 19.72
N ALA A 18 13.63 -8.30 19.17
CA ALA A 18 12.95 -7.26 18.41
C ALA A 18 13.12 -7.49 16.90
N LEU A 19 14.36 -7.71 16.47
CA LEU A 19 14.71 -7.89 15.06
C LEU A 19 15.53 -9.16 14.86
N PHE A 20 15.20 -9.89 13.80
CA PHE A 20 15.99 -10.98 13.26
C PHE A 20 16.43 -10.60 11.84
N ASP A 21 17.74 -10.64 11.56
CA ASP A 21 18.30 -10.36 10.24
C ASP A 21 19.56 -11.21 9.96
N GLY A 22 20.30 -10.86 8.90
CA GLY A 22 21.55 -11.53 8.54
C GLY A 22 22.68 -11.42 9.58
N ASP A 23 22.63 -10.38 10.43
CA ASP A 23 23.62 -10.12 11.50
C ASP A 23 23.23 -10.82 12.82
N GLY A 24 22.10 -11.51 12.85
CA GLY A 24 21.59 -12.24 14.00
C GLY A 24 20.36 -11.63 14.65
N VAL A 25 20.28 -11.73 15.97
CA VAL A 25 19.13 -11.25 16.75
C VAL A 25 19.52 -9.95 17.48
N MET A 26 18.64 -8.95 17.41
CA MET A 26 18.72 -7.73 18.20
C MET A 26 17.54 -7.68 19.17
N THR A 27 17.80 -7.52 20.45
CA THR A 27 16.76 -7.40 21.48
C THR A 27 16.14 -6.00 21.51
N PHE A 28 14.99 -5.85 22.21
CA PHE A 28 14.38 -4.54 22.41
C PHE A 28 15.29 -3.60 23.21
N ALA A 29 16.05 -4.11 24.19
CA ALA A 29 17.01 -3.33 24.96
C ALA A 29 18.17 -2.82 24.09
N GLU A 30 18.73 -3.67 23.22
CA GLU A 30 19.79 -3.28 22.28
C GLU A 30 19.30 -2.24 21.27
N LEU A 31 18.09 -2.42 20.70
CA LEU A 31 17.48 -1.45 19.79
C LEU A 31 17.26 -0.10 20.50
N ALA A 32 16.80 -0.11 21.77
CA ALA A 32 16.60 1.10 22.56
C ALA A 32 17.96 1.79 22.82
N SER A 33 18.98 1.04 23.23
CA SER A 33 20.34 1.57 23.44
C SER A 33 20.94 2.20 22.18
N ALA A 34 20.76 1.56 21.02
CA ALA A 34 21.21 2.08 19.74
C ALA A 34 20.49 3.39 19.39
N ALA A 35 19.17 3.45 19.59
CA ALA A 35 18.39 4.66 19.35
C ALA A 35 18.79 5.83 20.29
N GLU A 36 19.07 5.55 21.57
CA GLU A 36 19.54 6.56 22.53
C GLU A 36 20.93 7.09 22.20
N SER A 37 21.81 6.22 21.72
CA SER A 37 23.20 6.56 21.36
C SER A 37 23.31 7.30 20.03
N ALA A 38 22.26 7.29 19.20
CA ALA A 38 22.25 7.95 17.91
C ALA A 38 22.35 9.48 18.06
N PRO A 39 23.05 10.19 17.14
CA PRO A 39 23.19 11.65 17.17
C PRO A 39 21.83 12.36 17.24
N ARG A 40 21.77 13.53 17.88
CA ARG A 40 20.54 14.34 17.94
C ARG A 40 20.04 14.72 16.54
N ALA A 41 18.74 14.65 16.34
CA ALA A 41 18.08 15.11 15.13
C ALA A 41 17.48 16.51 15.38
N THR A 42 17.85 17.48 14.56
CA THR A 42 17.33 18.86 14.59
C THR A 42 16.42 19.17 13.42
N GLU A 43 16.32 18.24 12.46
CA GLU A 43 15.55 18.33 11.23
C GLU A 43 14.82 16.99 10.97
N PRO A 44 13.84 16.96 10.06
CA PRO A 44 13.19 15.71 9.66
C PRO A 44 14.19 14.63 9.24
N VAL A 45 14.00 13.41 9.71
CA VAL A 45 14.92 12.30 9.52
C VAL A 45 14.47 11.44 8.36
N ILE A 46 15.35 11.18 7.40
CA ILE A 46 15.14 10.20 6.36
C ILE A 46 15.55 8.83 6.90
N ALA A 47 14.58 7.92 7.06
CA ALA A 47 14.83 6.53 7.42
C ALA A 47 14.82 5.67 6.15
N ARG A 48 15.95 4.99 5.88
CA ARG A 48 16.09 4.14 4.68
C ARG A 48 15.94 2.67 5.02
N THR A 49 15.07 1.98 4.26
CA THR A 49 14.89 0.53 4.40
C THR A 49 16.17 -0.23 4.04
N GLY A 50 16.29 -1.47 4.54
CA GLY A 50 17.39 -2.36 4.20
C GLY A 50 17.96 -3.12 5.40
N ASP A 51 18.10 -2.48 6.54
CA ASP A 51 18.66 -3.07 7.74
C ASP A 51 18.03 -2.51 9.03
N ARG A 52 18.59 -2.89 10.18
CA ARG A 52 18.16 -2.41 11.52
C ARG A 52 18.31 -0.90 11.72
N GLY A 53 19.17 -0.24 10.95
CA GLY A 53 19.35 1.22 10.95
C GLY A 53 18.07 1.97 10.62
N PHE A 54 17.22 1.40 9.78
CA PHE A 54 15.89 1.95 9.48
C PHE A 54 15.06 2.22 10.75
N PHE A 55 15.01 1.26 11.67
CA PHE A 55 14.26 1.39 12.92
C PHE A 55 14.94 2.36 13.90
N ILE A 56 16.28 2.37 13.93
CA ILE A 56 17.06 3.30 14.76
C ILE A 56 16.79 4.74 14.32
N GLU A 57 16.75 5.03 13.02
CA GLU A 57 16.45 6.36 12.50
C GLU A 57 15.01 6.81 12.81
N ILE A 58 14.03 5.90 12.75
CA ILE A 58 12.64 6.18 13.16
C ILE A 58 12.59 6.58 14.65
N LEU A 59 13.23 5.78 15.50
CA LEU A 59 13.26 6.02 16.94
C LEU A 59 14.03 7.30 17.29
N ARG A 60 15.14 7.58 16.62
CA ARG A 60 15.88 8.83 16.72
C ARG A 60 15.00 10.04 16.41
N ALA A 61 14.25 9.99 15.30
CA ALA A 61 13.33 11.06 14.94
C ALA A 61 12.28 11.28 16.05
N TRP A 62 11.65 10.23 16.52
CA TRP A 62 10.63 10.32 17.57
C TRP A 62 11.17 10.78 18.91
N ARG A 63 12.39 10.34 19.30
CA ARG A 63 13.10 10.78 20.50
C ARG A 63 13.28 12.30 20.49
N ASP A 64 13.70 12.84 19.37
CA ASP A 64 14.03 14.26 19.20
C ASP A 64 12.82 15.09 18.68
N SER A 65 11.61 14.50 18.71
CA SER A 65 10.35 15.14 18.28
C SER A 65 10.35 15.60 16.82
N GLN A 66 11.15 14.97 15.97
CA GLN A 66 11.21 15.26 14.54
C GLN A 66 10.26 14.35 13.75
N ALA A 67 9.90 14.80 12.53
CA ALA A 67 9.21 13.94 11.57
C ALA A 67 10.17 12.90 11.00
N VAL A 68 9.70 11.67 10.80
CA VAL A 68 10.41 10.66 10.01
C VAL A 68 9.84 10.57 8.60
N ILE A 69 10.72 10.37 7.62
CA ILE A 69 10.41 10.18 6.20
C ILE A 69 10.96 8.80 5.81
N PRO A 70 10.12 7.74 5.81
CA PRO A 70 10.55 6.41 5.38
C PRO A 70 10.74 6.37 3.86
N LEU A 71 11.88 5.88 3.41
CA LEU A 71 12.21 5.73 1.98
C LEU A 71 12.84 4.37 1.70
N GLU A 72 12.70 3.89 0.47
CA GLU A 72 13.49 2.78 -0.02
C GLU A 72 15.00 3.14 -0.02
N HIS A 73 15.85 2.11 0.08
CA HIS A 73 17.29 2.27 0.26
C HIS A 73 17.90 3.28 -0.73
N ASP A 74 17.62 3.13 -2.02
CA ASP A 74 18.20 3.93 -3.09
C ASP A 74 17.27 5.04 -3.61
N ALA A 75 16.09 5.23 -3.00
CA ALA A 75 15.14 6.23 -3.47
C ALA A 75 15.63 7.66 -3.16
N PRO A 76 15.63 8.57 -4.13
CA PRO A 76 15.89 9.97 -3.85
C PRO A 76 14.76 10.55 -2.97
N PRO A 77 15.07 11.45 -2.02
CA PRO A 77 14.03 12.10 -1.24
C PRO A 77 13.14 12.95 -2.16
N PRO A 78 11.83 12.72 -2.14
CA PRO A 78 10.92 13.58 -2.91
C PRO A 78 10.91 14.99 -2.33
N ALA A 79 10.82 16.00 -3.18
CA ALA A 79 10.68 17.37 -2.74
C ALA A 79 9.29 17.59 -2.12
N LEU A 80 9.26 17.97 -0.85
CA LEU A 80 8.04 18.45 -0.20
C LEU A 80 7.70 19.86 -0.68
N GLN A 81 6.43 20.12 -1.00
CA GLN A 81 5.98 21.44 -1.40
C GLN A 81 5.84 22.40 -0.20
N ARG A 82 5.66 21.85 0.99
CA ARG A 82 5.76 22.58 2.27
C ARG A 82 6.47 21.71 3.32
N PRO A 83 7.16 22.34 4.29
CA PRO A 83 7.80 21.59 5.37
C PRO A 83 6.74 20.92 6.29
N PRO A 84 7.09 19.83 6.96
CA PRO A 84 6.29 19.26 8.03
C PRO A 84 6.01 20.28 9.13
N THR A 85 4.82 20.22 9.73
CA THR A 85 4.46 21.06 10.87
C THR A 85 5.18 20.56 12.14
N ALA A 86 5.22 21.38 13.20
CA ALA A 86 5.83 21.02 14.48
C ALA A 86 5.24 19.75 15.12
N ASP A 87 3.97 19.42 14.82
CA ASP A 87 3.29 18.23 15.33
C ASP A 87 3.46 17.00 14.44
N THR A 88 3.98 17.15 13.23
CA THR A 88 4.21 16.03 12.31
C THR A 88 5.26 15.09 12.88
N ARG A 89 4.99 13.77 12.85
CA ARG A 89 5.91 12.71 13.30
C ARG A 89 6.20 11.68 12.22
N LEU A 90 5.38 11.66 11.16
CA LEU A 90 5.57 10.78 10.02
C LEU A 90 5.11 11.49 8.76
N VAL A 91 5.92 11.41 7.70
CA VAL A 91 5.55 11.81 6.35
C VAL A 91 5.53 10.55 5.48
N LYS A 92 4.35 10.15 5.05
CA LYS A 92 4.17 9.10 4.03
C LYS A 92 4.09 9.74 2.65
N TYR A 93 4.53 9.02 1.63
CA TYR A 93 4.35 9.46 0.24
C TYR A 93 3.35 8.58 -0.49
N THR A 94 2.51 9.21 -1.30
CA THR A 94 1.60 8.52 -2.22
C THR A 94 1.92 8.91 -3.65
N PRO A 95 1.86 7.97 -4.62
CA PRO A 95 1.98 8.31 -6.02
C PRO A 95 0.91 9.33 -6.40
N GLY A 96 1.32 10.55 -6.74
CA GLY A 96 0.39 11.58 -7.20
C GLY A 96 -0.19 11.22 -8.56
N ALA A 97 -1.46 11.56 -8.82
CA ALA A 97 -2.09 11.36 -10.13
C ALA A 97 -1.36 12.06 -11.29
N SER A 98 -0.58 13.10 -10.99
CA SER A 98 0.31 13.79 -11.94
C SER A 98 1.70 13.16 -12.08
N GLY A 99 1.96 12.01 -11.43
CA GLY A 99 3.29 11.40 -11.37
C GLY A 99 4.23 12.01 -10.32
N ILE A 100 3.86 13.13 -9.70
CA ILE A 100 4.63 13.76 -8.61
C ILE A 100 4.11 13.19 -7.29
N PRO A 101 4.96 12.53 -6.49
CA PRO A 101 4.58 12.04 -5.18
C PRO A 101 4.08 13.19 -4.27
N ARG A 102 3.08 12.90 -3.43
CA ARG A 102 2.59 13.86 -2.44
C ARG A 102 2.92 13.37 -1.03
N GLY A 103 3.35 14.27 -0.18
CA GLY A 103 3.55 14.02 1.24
C GLY A 103 2.22 14.03 2.00
N ILE A 104 2.05 13.07 2.90
CA ILE A 104 0.92 12.96 3.83
C ILE A 104 1.48 13.12 5.23
N PHE A 105 0.98 14.10 5.98
CA PHE A 105 1.49 14.45 7.31
C PHE A 105 0.64 13.83 8.41
N LEU A 106 1.30 13.03 9.27
CA LEU A 106 0.67 12.39 10.41
C LEU A 106 1.32 12.84 11.71
N ASN A 107 0.49 13.09 12.71
CA ASN A 107 0.93 13.37 14.06
C ASN A 107 1.01 12.08 14.92
N ALA A 108 1.49 12.21 16.16
CA ALA A 108 1.70 11.08 17.04
C ALA A 108 0.40 10.33 17.40
N ALA A 109 -0.71 11.03 17.60
CA ALA A 109 -1.98 10.40 17.96
C ALA A 109 -2.52 9.53 16.83
N GLN A 110 -2.45 10.03 15.59
CA GLN A 110 -2.89 9.32 14.39
C GLN A 110 -2.10 8.03 14.16
N ILE A 111 -0.77 8.09 14.36
CA ILE A 111 0.11 6.92 14.24
C ILE A 111 -0.21 5.85 15.29
N ILE A 112 -0.41 6.27 16.54
CA ILE A 112 -0.76 5.36 17.64
C ILE A 112 -2.13 4.72 17.39
N ALA A 113 -3.11 5.50 16.97
CA ALA A 113 -4.46 5.02 16.68
C ALA A 113 -4.45 3.93 15.58
N ASP A 114 -3.68 4.14 14.48
CA ASP A 114 -3.53 3.15 13.41
C ASP A 114 -2.86 1.86 13.93
N ALA A 115 -1.75 1.99 14.67
CA ALA A 115 -1.01 0.86 15.23
C ALA A 115 -1.87 0.00 16.18
N ASP A 116 -2.59 0.64 17.09
CA ASP A 116 -3.40 -0.06 18.09
C ASP A 116 -4.57 -0.81 17.47
N ARG A 117 -5.22 -0.20 16.52
CA ARG A 117 -6.38 -0.73 15.82
C ARG A 117 -6.01 -1.92 14.94
N ILE A 118 -4.91 -1.83 14.18
CA ILE A 118 -4.39 -2.93 13.36
C ILE A 118 -3.98 -4.11 14.26
N ALA A 119 -3.17 -3.86 15.28
CA ALA A 119 -2.71 -4.92 16.17
C ALA A 119 -3.87 -5.63 16.89
N THR A 120 -4.92 -4.88 17.26
CA THR A 120 -6.13 -5.42 17.90
C THR A 120 -6.96 -6.25 16.93
N ALA A 121 -7.27 -5.72 15.73
CA ALA A 121 -8.09 -6.41 14.75
C ALA A 121 -7.45 -7.69 14.22
N MET A 122 -6.14 -7.71 14.11
CA MET A 122 -5.35 -8.84 13.63
C MET A 122 -4.85 -9.76 14.77
N SER A 123 -5.17 -9.45 16.02
CA SER A 123 -4.71 -10.20 17.20
C SER A 123 -3.19 -10.44 17.18
N LEU A 124 -2.42 -9.41 16.82
CA LEU A 124 -0.96 -9.50 16.80
C LEU A 124 -0.41 -9.60 18.21
N THR A 125 0.51 -10.53 18.43
CA THR A 125 1.08 -10.83 19.75
C THR A 125 2.62 -10.88 19.69
N PRO A 126 3.33 -10.56 20.80
CA PRO A 126 4.79 -10.51 20.83
C PRO A 126 5.51 -11.86 20.66
N ASP A 127 4.79 -12.97 20.75
CA ASP A 127 5.31 -14.33 20.59
C ASP A 127 5.39 -14.81 19.13
N VAL A 128 4.74 -14.09 18.20
CA VAL A 128 4.71 -14.47 16.78
C VAL A 128 5.32 -13.38 15.90
N PRO A 129 6.45 -13.64 15.25
CA PRO A 129 7.13 -12.63 14.45
C PRO A 129 6.39 -12.30 13.16
N ASN A 130 6.44 -11.02 12.78
CA ASN A 130 6.11 -10.55 11.45
C ASN A 130 7.27 -10.81 10.48
N LEU A 131 7.01 -11.39 9.33
CA LEU A 131 8.00 -11.49 8.25
C LEU A 131 7.93 -10.23 7.37
N ALA A 132 9.02 -9.47 7.34
CA ALA A 132 9.12 -8.24 6.56
C ALA A 132 9.42 -8.54 5.09
N VAL A 133 8.43 -9.02 4.35
CA VAL A 133 8.52 -9.36 2.92
C VAL A 133 8.05 -8.25 2.00
N ILE A 134 7.40 -7.23 2.54
CA ILE A 134 6.89 -6.05 1.84
C ILE A 134 7.72 -4.82 2.17
N SER A 135 7.67 -3.81 1.32
CA SER A 135 8.35 -2.54 1.59
C SER A 135 7.91 -1.91 2.91
N LEU A 136 8.87 -1.65 3.80
CA LEU A 136 8.63 -1.01 5.10
C LEU A 136 8.47 0.51 5.01
N SER A 137 8.86 1.13 3.90
CA SER A 137 8.69 2.56 3.65
C SER A 137 7.27 2.91 3.18
N HIS A 138 6.56 1.95 2.58
CA HIS A 138 5.18 2.14 2.15
C HIS A 138 4.19 1.95 3.31
N SER A 139 3.03 2.61 3.21
CA SER A 139 2.01 2.62 4.27
C SER A 139 1.63 1.24 4.77
N TYR A 140 1.49 0.25 3.89
CA TYR A 140 1.14 -1.11 4.28
C TYR A 140 2.20 -1.73 5.20
N GLY A 141 3.48 -1.75 4.78
CA GLY A 141 4.55 -2.31 5.60
C GLY A 141 4.83 -1.49 6.86
N PHE A 142 4.76 -0.17 6.77
CA PHE A 142 4.94 0.70 7.94
C PHE A 142 3.88 0.43 9.00
N SER A 143 2.59 0.42 8.62
CA SER A 143 1.47 0.23 9.56
C SER A 143 1.36 -1.21 10.06
N ASN A 144 1.64 -2.23 9.24
CA ASN A 144 1.43 -3.64 9.61
C ASN A 144 2.68 -4.35 10.16
N VAL A 145 3.88 -3.79 9.96
CA VAL A 145 5.14 -4.40 10.43
C VAL A 145 5.90 -3.48 11.37
N VAL A 146 6.17 -2.23 10.96
CA VAL A 146 7.01 -1.30 11.75
C VAL A 146 6.31 -0.85 13.01
N LEU A 147 5.06 -0.37 12.91
CA LEU A 147 4.32 0.12 14.07
C LEU A 147 4.02 -0.97 15.11
N PRO A 148 3.60 -2.20 14.75
CA PRO A 148 3.44 -3.29 15.72
C PRO A 148 4.75 -3.65 16.45
N LEU A 149 5.91 -3.63 15.78
CA LEU A 149 7.18 -3.82 16.46
C LEU A 149 7.40 -2.73 17.51
N LEU A 150 7.37 -1.46 17.09
CA LEU A 150 7.78 -0.34 17.94
C LEU A 150 6.78 -0.03 19.06
N LEU A 151 5.48 -0.21 18.83
CA LEU A 151 4.43 0.22 19.76
C LEU A 151 3.71 -0.92 20.48
N ARG A 152 3.91 -2.18 20.05
CA ARG A 152 3.23 -3.37 20.61
C ARG A 152 4.16 -4.52 20.95
N GLY A 153 5.45 -4.43 20.59
CA GLY A 153 6.43 -5.45 20.92
C GLY A 153 6.40 -6.70 20.02
N VAL A 154 5.78 -6.61 18.85
CA VAL A 154 5.73 -7.73 17.88
C VAL A 154 7.07 -7.82 17.15
N PRO A 155 7.84 -8.92 17.30
CA PRO A 155 9.16 -9.01 16.68
C PRO A 155 9.07 -9.08 15.15
N VAL A 156 10.13 -8.66 14.46
CA VAL A 156 10.20 -8.62 13.01
C VAL A 156 11.41 -9.40 12.51
N ARG A 157 11.18 -10.28 11.54
CA ARG A 157 12.23 -10.90 10.74
C ARG A 157 12.38 -10.14 9.44
N LEU A 158 13.54 -9.52 9.24
CA LEU A 158 13.90 -8.83 8.01
C LEU A 158 14.34 -9.84 6.95
N LEU A 159 13.80 -9.72 5.74
CA LEU A 159 14.22 -10.49 4.59
C LEU A 159 14.72 -9.54 3.50
N ALA A 160 15.96 -9.76 3.04
CA ALA A 160 16.56 -8.93 2.00
C ALA A 160 15.74 -8.98 0.69
N VAL A 161 15.27 -10.17 0.31
CA VAL A 161 14.39 -10.38 -0.86
C VAL A 161 13.42 -11.53 -0.58
N PRO A 162 12.14 -11.40 -0.93
CA PRO A 162 11.12 -12.41 -0.64
C PRO A 162 11.02 -13.49 -1.72
N PHE A 163 12.15 -13.97 -2.25
CA PHE A 163 12.13 -15.11 -3.16
C PHE A 163 11.59 -16.36 -2.46
N PRO A 164 10.91 -17.27 -3.19
CA PRO A 164 10.25 -18.42 -2.59
C PRO A 164 11.12 -19.21 -1.61
N ARG A 165 12.34 -19.56 -2.00
CA ARG A 165 13.26 -20.33 -1.14
C ARG A 165 13.68 -19.56 0.12
N VAL A 166 13.96 -18.26 0.01
CA VAL A 166 14.34 -17.41 1.14
C VAL A 166 13.19 -17.31 2.14
N LEU A 167 11.96 -17.17 1.63
CA LEU A 167 10.76 -17.15 2.49
C LEU A 167 10.54 -18.52 3.16
N GLU A 168 10.65 -19.61 2.41
CA GLU A 168 10.49 -20.98 2.96
C GLU A 168 11.46 -21.23 4.10
N GLU A 169 12.75 -20.91 3.91
CA GLU A 169 13.77 -21.02 4.95
C GLU A 169 13.43 -20.14 6.18
N ALA A 170 12.96 -18.91 5.97
CA ALA A 170 12.59 -18.00 7.05
C ALA A 170 11.35 -18.47 7.83
N LEU A 171 10.35 -19.01 7.15
CA LEU A 171 9.14 -19.57 7.78
C LEU A 171 9.50 -20.70 8.73
N HIS A 172 10.36 -21.65 8.29
CA HIS A 172 10.74 -22.82 9.09
C HIS A 172 11.68 -22.51 10.28
N GLN A 173 12.14 -21.25 10.41
CA GLN A 173 12.91 -20.81 11.60
C GLN A 173 12.01 -20.44 12.79
N HIS A 174 10.69 -20.41 12.61
CA HIS A 174 9.71 -20.08 13.64
C HIS A 174 8.59 -21.11 13.68
N GLU A 175 8.03 -21.35 14.86
CA GLU A 175 6.86 -22.25 15.04
C GLU A 175 5.59 -21.66 14.41
N ALA A 176 5.51 -20.33 14.34
CA ALA A 176 4.42 -19.61 13.70
C ALA A 176 4.91 -18.24 13.22
N SER A 177 4.30 -17.70 12.17
CA SER A 177 4.63 -16.39 11.61
C SER A 177 3.40 -15.63 11.17
N VAL A 178 3.48 -14.29 11.22
CA VAL A 178 2.56 -13.39 10.51
C VAL A 178 3.20 -13.04 9.17
N LEU A 179 2.45 -13.23 8.09
CA LEU A 179 2.94 -13.03 6.73
C LEU A 179 2.10 -11.98 5.98
N PRO A 180 2.44 -10.68 6.07
CA PRO A 180 1.81 -9.64 5.28
C PRO A 180 2.42 -9.57 3.88
N ALA A 181 1.62 -9.72 2.82
CA ALA A 181 2.12 -9.70 1.46
C ALA A 181 1.12 -9.05 0.48
N VAL A 182 1.54 -8.82 -0.74
CA VAL A 182 0.67 -8.40 -1.84
C VAL A 182 0.22 -9.60 -2.66
N PRO A 183 -0.92 -9.52 -3.40
CA PRO A 183 -1.46 -10.66 -4.14
C PRO A 183 -0.49 -11.31 -5.13
N SER A 184 0.39 -10.53 -5.76
CA SER A 184 1.40 -11.08 -6.68
C SER A 184 2.44 -11.97 -5.98
N MET A 185 2.80 -11.65 -4.72
CA MET A 185 3.70 -12.48 -3.92
C MET A 185 3.01 -13.78 -3.50
N TRP A 186 1.77 -13.70 -3.02
CA TRP A 186 0.97 -14.87 -2.70
C TRP A 186 0.88 -15.86 -3.87
N ARG A 187 0.66 -15.34 -5.08
CA ARG A 187 0.62 -16.14 -6.30
C ARG A 187 1.96 -16.78 -6.63
N ALA A 188 3.06 -16.04 -6.49
CA ALA A 188 4.41 -16.56 -6.76
C ALA A 188 4.76 -17.70 -5.80
N TRP A 189 4.44 -17.56 -4.52
CA TRP A 189 4.72 -18.57 -3.49
C TRP A 189 3.82 -19.79 -3.61
N GLN A 190 2.53 -19.60 -3.95
CA GLN A 190 1.61 -20.70 -4.24
C GLN A 190 2.11 -21.54 -5.42
N ARG A 191 2.51 -20.90 -6.53
CA ARG A 191 3.08 -21.60 -7.69
C ARG A 191 4.39 -22.33 -7.38
N ALA A 192 5.19 -21.81 -6.47
CA ALA A 192 6.41 -22.45 -6.01
C ALA A 192 6.17 -23.59 -5.01
N GLY A 193 4.93 -23.79 -4.54
CA GLY A 193 4.56 -24.86 -3.61
C GLY A 193 5.06 -24.66 -2.17
N ILE A 194 5.59 -23.51 -1.82
CA ILE A 194 6.22 -23.26 -0.51
C ILE A 194 5.23 -22.97 0.61
N LEU A 195 3.94 -22.82 0.30
CA LEU A 195 2.90 -22.52 1.29
C LEU A 195 2.33 -23.77 1.96
N THR A 196 2.54 -24.97 1.40
CA THR A 196 2.05 -26.23 1.95
C THR A 196 2.78 -26.53 3.26
N ASN A 197 2.01 -26.76 4.33
CA ASN A 197 2.53 -26.98 5.69
C ASN A 197 3.39 -25.81 6.24
N ALA A 198 3.34 -24.64 5.62
CA ALA A 198 4.07 -23.47 6.12
C ALA A 198 3.48 -23.03 7.49
N PRO A 199 4.33 -22.70 8.49
CA PRO A 199 3.87 -22.30 9.82
C PRO A 199 3.38 -20.84 9.82
N VAL A 200 2.31 -20.56 9.06
CA VAL A 200 1.68 -19.25 8.97
C VAL A 200 0.47 -19.19 9.88
N ARG A 201 0.56 -18.41 10.96
CA ARG A 201 -0.56 -18.17 11.88
C ARG A 201 -1.55 -17.15 11.30
N LEU A 202 -1.03 -16.14 10.58
CA LEU A 202 -1.85 -15.09 9.98
C LEU A 202 -1.27 -14.69 8.62
N ALA A 203 -2.02 -14.95 7.56
CA ALA A 203 -1.70 -14.55 6.19
C ALA A 203 -2.52 -13.33 5.82
N ILE A 204 -1.88 -12.22 5.44
CA ILE A 204 -2.55 -10.96 5.15
C ILE A 204 -2.24 -10.52 3.72
N SER A 205 -3.25 -10.11 2.98
CA SER A 205 -3.11 -9.53 1.65
C SER A 205 -3.67 -8.12 1.57
N ALA A 206 -2.87 -7.18 1.06
CA ALA A 206 -3.30 -5.79 0.83
C ALA A 206 -2.57 -5.15 -0.36
N GLY A 207 -2.90 -3.88 -0.63
CA GLY A 207 -2.26 -3.06 -1.66
C GLY A 207 -2.78 -3.30 -3.08
N ALA A 208 -3.48 -4.40 -3.33
CA ALA A 208 -4.16 -4.71 -4.58
C ALA A 208 -5.33 -5.66 -4.31
N PRO A 209 -6.31 -5.79 -5.23
CA PRO A 209 -7.39 -6.76 -5.10
C PRO A 209 -6.86 -8.19 -5.02
N LEU A 210 -7.35 -8.97 -4.05
CA LEU A 210 -7.04 -10.39 -3.91
C LEU A 210 -8.07 -11.21 -4.70
N ALA A 211 -7.61 -11.95 -5.72
CA ALA A 211 -8.46 -12.80 -6.54
C ALA A 211 -9.00 -13.99 -5.71
N LEU A 212 -10.31 -14.26 -5.81
CA LEU A 212 -10.96 -15.38 -5.09
C LEU A 212 -10.34 -16.73 -5.44
N ALA A 213 -9.99 -16.94 -6.70
CA ALA A 213 -9.37 -18.21 -7.14
C ALA A 213 -8.04 -18.46 -6.40
N LEU A 214 -7.21 -17.44 -6.23
CA LEU A 214 -5.95 -17.54 -5.49
C LEU A 214 -6.20 -17.80 -4.00
N GLU A 215 -7.14 -17.06 -3.39
CA GLU A 215 -7.50 -17.23 -1.98
C GLU A 215 -7.99 -18.65 -1.69
N ARG A 216 -8.89 -19.19 -2.52
CA ARG A 216 -9.41 -20.57 -2.42
C ARG A 216 -8.33 -21.60 -2.62
N GLN A 217 -7.50 -21.42 -3.65
CA GLN A 217 -6.43 -22.37 -3.96
C GLN A 217 -5.40 -22.45 -2.82
N VAL A 218 -4.97 -21.30 -2.26
CA VAL A 218 -4.07 -21.31 -1.10
C VAL A 218 -4.73 -21.97 0.10
N PHE A 219 -6.01 -21.68 0.37
CA PHE A 219 -6.74 -22.31 1.48
C PHE A 219 -6.81 -23.83 1.34
N GLU A 220 -7.10 -24.35 0.15
CA GLU A 220 -7.20 -25.78 -0.15
C GLU A 220 -5.83 -26.48 -0.04
N GLU A 221 -4.75 -25.83 -0.51
CA GLU A 221 -3.42 -26.43 -0.57
C GLU A 221 -2.63 -26.32 0.75
N SER A 222 -2.85 -25.25 1.53
CA SER A 222 -2.04 -24.96 2.73
C SER A 222 -2.79 -25.05 4.05
N GLY A 223 -4.12 -25.08 4.02
CA GLY A 223 -4.97 -25.14 5.22
C GLY A 223 -5.12 -23.82 5.97
N PHE A 224 -4.45 -22.74 5.55
CA PHE A 224 -4.66 -21.39 6.11
C PHE A 224 -5.32 -20.45 5.09
N LYS A 225 -6.06 -19.48 5.61
CA LYS A 225 -6.73 -18.46 4.80
C LYS A 225 -5.85 -17.23 4.64
N ILE A 226 -5.86 -16.63 3.44
CA ILE A 226 -5.34 -15.27 3.22
C ILE A 226 -6.45 -14.28 3.59
N HIS A 227 -6.24 -13.48 4.63
CA HIS A 227 -7.16 -12.43 5.06
C HIS A 227 -6.94 -11.14 4.26
N ASN A 228 -8.00 -10.59 3.68
CA ASN A 228 -7.90 -9.33 2.97
C ASN A 228 -7.84 -8.16 3.96
N PHE A 229 -6.93 -7.23 3.73
CA PHE A 229 -6.81 -5.98 4.48
C PHE A 229 -6.92 -4.80 3.53
N TYR A 230 -7.81 -3.87 3.84
CA TYR A 230 -8.04 -2.65 3.10
C TYR A 230 -7.61 -1.44 3.91
N GLY A 231 -6.83 -0.57 3.29
CA GLY A 231 -6.33 0.66 3.89
C GLY A 231 -5.83 1.67 2.87
N ALA A 232 -5.62 2.88 3.32
CA ALA A 232 -5.06 3.96 2.52
C ALA A 232 -3.95 4.69 3.28
N SER A 233 -3.01 5.31 2.55
CA SER A 233 -1.91 6.06 3.16
C SER A 233 -2.42 7.22 4.03
N GLU A 234 -3.56 7.76 3.67
CA GLU A 234 -4.22 8.91 4.26
C GLU A 234 -4.91 8.63 5.61
N CYS A 235 -5.28 7.38 5.87
CA CYS A 235 -6.07 7.04 7.06
C CYS A 235 -5.66 5.74 7.76
N GLY A 236 -4.59 5.07 7.28
CA GLY A 236 -4.17 3.78 7.81
C GLY A 236 -5.14 2.65 7.44
N GLY A 237 -5.33 1.69 8.35
CA GLY A 237 -6.24 0.57 8.17
C GLY A 237 -7.70 0.99 8.18
N ILE A 238 -8.48 0.51 7.21
CA ILE A 238 -9.91 0.78 7.07
C ILE A 238 -10.73 -0.47 7.41
N ALA A 239 -10.44 -1.61 6.77
CA ALA A 239 -11.17 -2.85 6.97
C ALA A 239 -10.27 -4.07 6.97
N PHE A 240 -10.74 -5.12 7.64
CA PHE A 240 -10.06 -6.39 7.72
C PHE A 240 -11.07 -7.55 7.61
N ASP A 241 -10.75 -8.53 6.80
CA ASP A 241 -11.54 -9.75 6.68
C ASP A 241 -11.20 -10.72 7.80
N THR A 242 -12.11 -10.89 8.74
CA THR A 242 -11.98 -11.78 9.91
C THR A 242 -12.58 -13.17 9.71
N THR A 243 -13.14 -13.46 8.53
CA THR A 243 -13.75 -14.78 8.27
C THR A 243 -12.70 -15.88 8.25
N VAL A 244 -13.09 -17.10 8.60
CA VAL A 244 -12.17 -18.27 8.66
C VAL A 244 -12.12 -19.07 7.36
N THR A 245 -13.06 -18.78 6.44
CA THR A 245 -13.14 -19.39 5.10
C THR A 245 -12.94 -18.34 4.01
N PRO A 246 -12.55 -18.74 2.79
CA PRO A 246 -12.43 -17.81 1.68
C PRO A 246 -13.70 -16.99 1.43
N ARG A 247 -13.53 -15.74 1.04
CA ARG A 247 -14.64 -14.80 0.77
C ARG A 247 -15.56 -15.31 -0.34
N GLU A 248 -16.82 -14.89 -0.30
CA GLU A 248 -17.82 -15.24 -1.31
C GLU A 248 -17.70 -14.37 -2.58
N SER A 249 -17.28 -13.09 -2.43
CA SER A 249 -17.08 -12.14 -3.51
C SER A 249 -15.72 -11.45 -3.41
N ALA A 250 -15.08 -11.17 -4.56
CA ALA A 250 -13.83 -10.41 -4.65
C ALA A 250 -14.00 -8.96 -4.18
N GLU A 251 -15.21 -8.41 -4.23
CA GLU A 251 -15.54 -7.05 -3.80
C GLU A 251 -15.48 -6.88 -2.28
N ILE A 252 -15.68 -7.96 -1.51
CA ILE A 252 -15.64 -7.94 -0.05
C ILE A 252 -14.21 -7.63 0.41
N VAL A 253 -14.06 -6.57 1.19
CA VAL A 253 -12.76 -6.22 1.80
C VAL A 253 -12.70 -6.42 3.31
N GLY A 254 -13.84 -6.75 3.91
CA GLY A 254 -13.96 -7.06 5.33
C GLY A 254 -14.80 -6.06 6.11
N SER A 255 -14.79 -6.20 7.43
CA SER A 255 -15.46 -5.28 8.35
C SER A 255 -14.57 -4.09 8.68
N PRO A 256 -15.14 -2.90 8.96
CA PRO A 256 -14.37 -1.77 9.46
C PRO A 256 -13.55 -2.14 10.69
N LEU A 257 -12.32 -1.61 10.77
CA LEU A 257 -11.51 -1.76 11.97
C LEU A 257 -12.15 -1.03 13.16
N PRO A 258 -11.84 -1.42 14.41
CA PRO A 258 -12.38 -0.75 15.59
C PRO A 258 -12.16 0.76 15.56
N GLY A 259 -13.23 1.56 15.75
CA GLY A 259 -13.17 3.02 15.71
C GLY A 259 -13.03 3.63 14.30
N VAL A 260 -13.18 2.85 13.24
CA VAL A 260 -13.30 3.34 11.86
C VAL A 260 -14.78 3.34 11.46
N ASN A 261 -15.26 4.50 11.01
CA ASN A 261 -16.60 4.64 10.42
C ASN A 261 -16.45 4.86 8.91
N VAL A 262 -17.24 4.11 8.14
CA VAL A 262 -17.24 4.22 6.68
C VAL A 262 -18.64 4.63 6.23
N GLY A 263 -18.72 5.79 5.60
CA GLY A 263 -19.90 6.31 4.96
C GLY A 263 -19.73 6.35 3.43
N ILE A 264 -20.79 6.72 2.73
CA ILE A 264 -20.80 6.90 1.29
C ILE A 264 -20.94 8.38 0.98
N GLY A 265 -19.98 8.95 0.27
CA GLY A 265 -20.04 10.32 -0.25
C GLY A 265 -21.11 10.47 -1.36
N ARG A 266 -21.43 11.70 -1.71
CA ARG A 266 -22.48 12.02 -2.71
C ARG A 266 -22.22 11.43 -4.10
N ASP A 267 -20.96 11.16 -4.41
CA ASP A 267 -20.46 10.62 -5.68
C ASP A 267 -20.19 9.11 -5.63
N GLY A 268 -20.66 8.41 -4.59
CA GLY A 268 -20.49 6.98 -4.41
C GLY A 268 -19.12 6.57 -3.85
N ARG A 269 -18.20 7.53 -3.59
CA ARG A 269 -16.91 7.24 -2.96
C ARG A 269 -17.06 6.91 -1.48
N LEU A 270 -16.21 6.01 -0.99
CA LEU A 270 -16.16 5.73 0.44
C LEU A 270 -15.55 6.93 1.20
N GLN A 271 -16.23 7.34 2.25
CA GLN A 271 -15.77 8.36 3.20
C GLN A 271 -15.41 7.70 4.51
N VAL A 272 -14.15 7.82 4.90
CA VAL A 272 -13.61 7.24 6.13
C VAL A 272 -13.50 8.31 7.20
N THR A 273 -14.05 8.02 8.39
CA THR A 273 -13.89 8.87 9.57
C THR A 273 -13.19 8.08 10.67
N SER A 274 -12.05 8.56 11.12
CA SER A 274 -11.29 7.95 12.22
C SER A 274 -10.25 8.90 12.79
N ASP A 275 -9.76 8.61 13.97
CA ASP A 275 -8.66 9.32 14.64
C ASP A 275 -7.27 8.99 14.06
N ALA A 276 -7.16 8.06 13.10
CA ALA A 276 -5.94 7.79 12.34
C ALA A 276 -5.86 8.55 11.01
N VAL A 277 -6.92 9.26 10.62
CA VAL A 277 -6.90 10.09 9.41
C VAL A 277 -5.84 11.16 9.54
N ALA A 278 -4.97 11.26 8.53
CA ALA A 278 -3.84 12.18 8.51
C ALA A 278 -4.27 13.65 8.60
N THR A 279 -3.35 14.50 9.03
CA THR A 279 -3.62 15.91 9.24
C THR A 279 -3.89 16.64 7.92
N CYS A 280 -3.06 16.38 6.90
CA CYS A 280 -3.16 17.04 5.60
C CYS A 280 -2.15 16.46 4.60
N TYR A 281 -2.32 16.84 3.34
CA TYR A 281 -1.28 16.72 2.32
C TYR A 281 -0.30 17.89 2.37
N ASP A 282 0.92 17.67 1.89
CA ASP A 282 1.89 18.78 1.62
C ASP A 282 1.41 19.67 0.47
N ALA A 283 0.68 19.12 -0.49
CA ALA A 283 0.10 19.80 -1.64
C ALA A 283 -1.36 19.34 -1.84
N PRO A 284 -2.34 19.98 -1.17
CA PRO A 284 -3.76 19.66 -1.36
C PRO A 284 -4.22 20.02 -2.77
N ARG A 285 -5.17 19.28 -3.31
CA ARG A 285 -5.83 19.50 -4.61
C ARG A 285 -7.32 19.70 -4.41
N GLY A 286 -8.00 20.32 -5.38
CA GLY A 286 -9.34 20.83 -5.22
C GLY A 286 -10.44 19.83 -4.89
N ASP A 287 -10.26 18.54 -5.20
CA ASP A 287 -11.19 17.45 -4.90
C ASP A 287 -10.78 16.59 -3.69
N ASP A 288 -9.67 16.96 -3.03
CA ASP A 288 -9.21 16.25 -1.83
C ASP A 288 -10.08 16.64 -0.63
N LEU A 289 -10.56 15.63 0.12
CA LEU A 289 -11.07 15.80 1.47
C LEU A 289 -10.19 14.97 2.40
N LEU A 290 -9.29 15.63 3.11
CA LEU A 290 -8.40 15.08 4.12
C LEU A 290 -8.23 16.11 5.24
N GLU A 291 -9.16 16.12 6.18
CA GLU A 291 -9.21 17.08 7.27
C GLU A 291 -10.11 16.61 8.42
N ASN A 292 -9.86 17.08 9.60
CA ASN A 292 -10.73 16.91 10.78
C ASN A 292 -11.13 15.45 11.05
N GLY A 293 -10.23 14.50 10.80
CA GLY A 293 -10.50 13.07 10.99
C GLY A 293 -11.35 12.44 9.87
N VAL A 294 -11.58 13.14 8.76
CA VAL A 294 -12.35 12.67 7.61
C VAL A 294 -11.47 12.57 6.38
N TYR A 295 -11.57 11.45 5.68
CA TYR A 295 -10.92 11.20 4.40
C TYR A 295 -11.92 10.67 3.38
N LEU A 296 -12.02 11.34 2.24
CA LEU A 296 -12.80 10.86 1.10
C LEU A 296 -11.87 10.07 0.17
N THR A 297 -12.07 8.77 0.11
CA THR A 297 -11.23 7.88 -0.72
C THR A 297 -11.49 8.10 -2.21
N ARG A 298 -10.70 7.46 -3.05
CA ARG A 298 -11.02 7.34 -4.48
C ARG A 298 -11.78 6.07 -4.82
N ASP A 299 -12.00 5.20 -3.83
CA ASP A 299 -12.66 3.93 -4.03
C ASP A 299 -14.17 4.09 -3.97
N LEU A 300 -14.83 3.48 -4.93
CA LEU A 300 -16.30 3.34 -4.99
C LEU A 300 -16.70 2.08 -4.25
N GLY A 301 -17.82 2.10 -3.55
CA GLY A 301 -18.27 0.93 -2.82
C GLY A 301 -19.50 1.21 -1.97
N PHE A 302 -19.85 0.22 -1.18
CA PHE A 302 -20.96 0.30 -0.23
C PHE A 302 -20.68 -0.57 1.01
N THR A 303 -21.45 -0.34 2.05
CA THR A 303 -21.49 -1.20 3.23
C THR A 303 -22.81 -1.94 3.26
N ASN A 304 -22.80 -3.27 3.37
CA ASN A 304 -24.02 -4.07 3.45
C ASN A 304 -24.68 -3.98 4.84
N ALA A 305 -25.81 -4.67 5.04
CA ALA A 305 -26.56 -4.65 6.29
C ALA A 305 -25.78 -5.20 7.50
N ASP A 306 -24.81 -6.08 7.27
CA ASP A 306 -23.93 -6.66 8.29
C ASP A 306 -22.71 -5.79 8.59
N GLY A 307 -22.60 -4.62 7.97
CA GLY A 307 -21.46 -3.71 8.13
C GLY A 307 -20.22 -4.09 7.32
N ILE A 308 -20.33 -5.05 6.40
CA ILE A 308 -19.22 -5.48 5.53
C ILE A 308 -19.03 -4.49 4.39
N ILE A 309 -17.78 -4.09 4.15
CA ILE A 309 -17.45 -3.15 3.06
C ILE A 309 -17.22 -3.93 1.76
N HIS A 310 -17.83 -3.44 0.70
CA HIS A 310 -17.67 -3.90 -0.69
C HIS A 310 -17.07 -2.79 -1.53
N LEU A 311 -16.01 -3.10 -2.28
CA LEU A 311 -15.42 -2.19 -3.27
C LEU A 311 -15.91 -2.56 -4.67
N THR A 312 -16.50 -1.60 -5.37
CA THR A 312 -17.05 -1.80 -6.73
C THR A 312 -16.21 -1.18 -7.82
N GLY A 313 -15.22 -0.33 -7.44
CA GLY A 313 -14.33 0.34 -8.39
C GLY A 313 -13.58 1.49 -7.79
N THR A 314 -13.00 2.34 -8.63
CA THR A 314 -12.26 3.56 -8.22
C THR A 314 -12.61 4.73 -9.14
N THR A 315 -12.64 5.96 -8.58
CA THR A 315 -12.82 7.19 -9.38
C THR A 315 -11.46 7.72 -9.80
N GLY A 316 -11.24 7.95 -11.10
CA GLY A 316 -10.01 8.58 -11.62
C GLY A 316 -8.72 7.89 -11.18
N GLY A 317 -8.82 6.62 -10.81
CA GLY A 317 -7.79 5.87 -10.12
C GLY A 317 -6.60 5.52 -10.98
N ALA A 318 -5.46 5.28 -10.32
CA ALA A 318 -4.32 4.65 -10.94
C ALA A 318 -4.73 3.26 -11.48
N ILE A 319 -4.35 2.98 -12.71
CA ILE A 319 -4.55 1.68 -13.35
C ILE A 319 -3.65 0.66 -12.67
N ASN A 320 -4.21 -0.46 -12.25
CA ASN A 320 -3.46 -1.51 -11.55
C ASN A 320 -3.03 -2.62 -12.53
N VAL A 321 -1.83 -2.51 -13.05
CA VAL A 321 -1.25 -3.51 -13.94
C VAL A 321 -0.40 -4.49 -13.14
N ALA A 322 -0.91 -5.70 -12.89
CA ALA A 322 -0.19 -6.76 -12.17
C ALA A 322 0.36 -6.32 -10.78
N GLY A 323 -0.42 -5.53 -10.03
CA GLY A 323 -0.04 -5.00 -8.71
C GLY A 323 0.75 -3.68 -8.76
N ARG A 324 1.12 -3.20 -9.94
CA ARG A 324 1.79 -1.90 -10.14
C ARG A 324 0.76 -0.84 -10.50
N LYS A 325 0.75 0.26 -9.74
CA LYS A 325 -0.16 1.37 -10.00
C LYS A 325 0.47 2.40 -10.93
N ILE A 326 -0.22 2.73 -12.02
CA ILE A 326 0.17 3.83 -12.92
C ILE A 326 -0.96 4.84 -13.07
N SER A 327 -0.62 6.12 -13.01
CA SER A 327 -1.58 7.19 -13.26
C SER A 327 -1.93 7.25 -14.76
N PRO A 328 -3.22 7.25 -15.16
CA PRO A 328 -3.63 7.56 -16.52
C PRO A 328 -2.98 8.85 -17.04
N ALA A 329 -2.93 9.90 -16.24
CA ALA A 329 -2.33 11.18 -16.59
C ALA A 329 -0.84 11.08 -16.92
N LYS A 330 -0.07 10.19 -16.26
CA LYS A 330 1.33 9.93 -16.62
C LYS A 330 1.44 9.36 -18.02
N VAL A 331 0.58 8.39 -18.33
CA VAL A 331 0.56 7.74 -19.67
C VAL A 331 0.08 8.73 -20.72
N GLU A 332 -0.95 9.51 -20.43
CA GLU A 332 -1.45 10.58 -21.31
C GLU A 332 -0.35 11.60 -21.61
N ALA A 333 0.36 12.08 -20.58
CA ALA A 333 1.47 13.02 -20.74
C ALA A 333 2.61 12.47 -21.61
N ALA A 334 2.96 11.19 -21.41
CA ALA A 334 3.99 10.52 -22.24
C ALA A 334 3.57 10.37 -23.69
N ILE A 335 2.29 10.05 -23.96
CA ILE A 335 1.75 9.97 -25.31
C ILE A 335 1.72 11.37 -25.96
N MET A 336 1.27 12.40 -25.23
CA MET A 336 1.28 13.80 -25.72
C MET A 336 2.69 14.31 -26.01
N ALA A 337 3.67 13.94 -25.19
CA ALA A 337 5.08 14.35 -25.37
C ALA A 337 5.71 13.84 -26.68
N THR A 338 5.11 12.84 -27.33
CA THR A 338 5.55 12.39 -28.66
C THR A 338 5.32 13.44 -29.77
N GLY A 339 4.41 14.41 -29.56
CA GLY A 339 4.00 15.38 -30.56
C GLY A 339 3.20 14.80 -31.74
N LEU A 340 2.79 13.51 -31.64
CA LEU A 340 2.10 12.79 -32.73
C LEU A 340 0.57 12.77 -32.56
N VAL A 341 0.05 13.21 -31.39
CA VAL A 341 -1.39 13.14 -31.07
C VAL A 341 -1.93 14.52 -30.74
N ARG A 342 -3.17 14.77 -31.13
CA ARG A 342 -3.93 15.97 -30.80
C ARG A 342 -4.59 15.82 -29.43
N ARG A 343 -5.11 14.64 -29.15
CA ARG A 343 -5.79 14.30 -27.91
C ARG A 343 -5.53 12.85 -27.52
N VAL A 344 -5.53 12.60 -26.25
CA VAL A 344 -5.44 11.24 -25.70
C VAL A 344 -6.28 11.15 -24.44
N LYS A 345 -6.90 9.99 -24.25
CA LYS A 345 -7.52 9.58 -23.00
C LYS A 345 -7.07 8.18 -22.67
N VAL A 346 -6.67 7.99 -21.42
CA VAL A 346 -6.18 6.71 -20.90
C VAL A 346 -7.06 6.23 -19.76
N LEU A 347 -7.37 4.93 -19.75
CA LEU A 347 -8.14 4.31 -18.68
C LEU A 347 -7.65 2.88 -18.43
N GLY A 348 -7.94 2.34 -17.24
CA GLY A 348 -7.83 0.93 -16.93
C GLY A 348 -9.04 0.18 -17.43
N ILE A 349 -8.83 -0.95 -18.07
CA ILE A 349 -9.89 -1.91 -18.41
C ILE A 349 -9.58 -3.25 -17.75
N PRO A 350 -10.57 -4.04 -17.33
CA PRO A 350 -10.36 -5.37 -16.79
C PRO A 350 -9.56 -6.23 -17.74
N SER A 351 -8.56 -6.92 -17.21
CA SER A 351 -7.75 -7.85 -18.00
C SER A 351 -8.42 -9.21 -18.09
N SER A 352 -8.36 -9.83 -19.27
CA SER A 352 -8.69 -11.26 -19.43
C SER A 352 -7.62 -12.17 -18.83
N ASP A 353 -6.43 -11.65 -18.56
CA ASP A 353 -5.35 -12.35 -17.85
C ASP A 353 -5.56 -12.21 -16.33
N PRO A 354 -5.81 -13.32 -15.60
CA PRO A 354 -6.01 -13.28 -14.14
C PRO A 354 -4.81 -12.72 -13.36
N GLU A 355 -3.63 -12.62 -13.99
CA GLU A 355 -2.42 -12.05 -13.39
C GLU A 355 -2.36 -10.52 -13.50
N ARG A 356 -3.21 -9.96 -14.34
CA ARG A 356 -3.27 -8.51 -14.60
C ARG A 356 -4.64 -8.02 -14.26
N TYR A 357 -4.85 -7.47 -13.12
CA TYR A 357 -6.17 -6.92 -12.73
C TYR A 357 -6.76 -6.00 -13.78
N GLU A 358 -5.92 -5.08 -14.29
CA GLU A 358 -6.29 -4.15 -15.33
C GLU A 358 -5.21 -4.12 -16.43
N GLU A 359 -5.63 -3.73 -17.61
CA GLU A 359 -4.76 -3.37 -18.72
C GLU A 359 -4.96 -1.91 -19.10
N ILE A 360 -3.90 -1.29 -19.56
CA ILE A 360 -3.95 0.11 -19.98
C ILE A 360 -4.56 0.18 -21.38
N ALA A 361 -5.65 0.94 -21.50
CA ALA A 361 -6.29 1.28 -22.77
C ALA A 361 -6.10 2.76 -23.07
N ALA A 362 -5.83 3.09 -24.32
CA ALA A 362 -5.67 4.46 -24.79
C ALA A 362 -6.55 4.71 -26.02
N VAL A 363 -7.32 5.80 -25.96
CA VAL A 363 -8.02 6.36 -27.11
C VAL A 363 -7.29 7.59 -27.56
N VAL A 364 -6.90 7.65 -28.83
CA VAL A 364 -6.04 8.70 -29.37
C VAL A 364 -6.59 9.31 -30.64
N GLU A 365 -6.52 10.63 -30.72
CA GLU A 365 -6.71 11.39 -31.95
C GLU A 365 -5.33 11.83 -32.44
N THR A 366 -4.87 11.27 -33.57
CA THR A 366 -3.54 11.55 -34.11
C THR A 366 -3.53 12.73 -35.07
N HIS A 367 -2.37 13.30 -35.28
CA HIS A 367 -2.15 14.19 -36.42
C HIS A 367 -2.20 13.39 -37.76
N GLU A 368 -2.44 14.10 -38.84
CA GLU A 368 -2.50 13.51 -40.18
C GLU A 368 -1.18 12.83 -40.55
N GLY A 369 -1.25 11.65 -41.16
CA GLY A 369 -0.08 10.87 -41.55
C GLY A 369 0.59 10.04 -40.46
N VAL A 370 0.11 10.10 -39.20
CA VAL A 370 0.64 9.28 -38.11
C VAL A 370 0.08 7.87 -38.20
N THR A 371 0.97 6.87 -38.29
CA THR A 371 0.58 5.46 -38.27
C THR A 371 0.49 4.92 -36.82
N PRO A 372 -0.39 3.94 -36.56
CA PRO A 372 -0.46 3.28 -35.24
C PRO A 372 0.89 2.70 -34.79
N ALA A 373 1.64 2.08 -35.68
CA ALA A 373 2.95 1.52 -35.37
C ALA A 373 3.97 2.59 -35.02
N GLY A 374 3.98 3.71 -35.76
CA GLY A 374 4.86 4.86 -35.48
C GLY A 374 4.59 5.48 -34.09
N LEU A 375 3.30 5.67 -33.73
CA LEU A 375 2.95 6.18 -32.42
C LEU A 375 3.38 5.23 -31.29
N LYS A 376 3.08 3.93 -31.40
CA LYS A 376 3.48 2.93 -30.39
C LYS A 376 4.99 2.89 -30.19
N SER A 377 5.77 2.97 -31.27
CA SER A 377 7.24 3.02 -31.20
C SER A 377 7.75 4.29 -30.54
N ALA A 378 7.11 5.44 -30.80
CA ALA A 378 7.48 6.70 -30.15
C ALA A 378 7.18 6.68 -28.65
N VAL A 379 6.01 6.19 -28.24
CA VAL A 379 5.59 6.08 -26.84
C VAL A 379 6.49 5.14 -26.05
N ALA A 380 6.98 4.06 -26.64
CA ALA A 380 7.89 3.12 -26.00
C ALA A 380 9.24 3.73 -25.55
N LYS A 381 9.58 4.93 -26.06
CA LYS A 381 10.78 5.67 -25.62
C LYS A 381 10.56 6.47 -24.33
N HIS A 382 9.30 6.68 -23.93
CA HIS A 382 8.91 7.52 -22.79
C HIS A 382 8.31 6.74 -21.62
N LEU A 383 7.94 5.48 -21.85
CA LEU A 383 7.30 4.61 -20.85
C LEU A 383 8.05 3.29 -20.71
N GLN A 384 8.00 2.71 -19.52
CA GLN A 384 8.48 1.35 -19.30
C GLN A 384 7.55 0.34 -20.01
N ALA A 385 8.05 -0.85 -20.33
CA ALA A 385 7.30 -1.85 -21.09
C ALA A 385 5.92 -2.21 -20.49
N TRP A 386 5.80 -2.21 -19.16
CA TRP A 386 4.55 -2.50 -18.45
C TRP A 386 3.58 -1.31 -18.39
N GLU A 387 4.05 -0.09 -18.65
CA GLU A 387 3.29 1.16 -18.67
C GLU A 387 2.70 1.47 -20.06
N ILE A 388 3.12 0.75 -21.08
CA ILE A 388 2.66 0.98 -22.47
C ILE A 388 1.22 0.44 -22.60
N PRO A 389 0.28 1.23 -23.13
CA PRO A 389 -1.07 0.74 -23.39
C PRO A 389 -1.06 -0.51 -24.28
N ARG A 390 -1.82 -1.52 -23.89
CA ARG A 390 -2.03 -2.73 -24.70
C ARG A 390 -3.16 -2.56 -25.69
N HIS A 391 -4.18 -1.81 -25.30
CA HIS A 391 -5.38 -1.56 -26.10
C HIS A 391 -5.33 -0.13 -26.63
N TRP A 392 -5.41 -0.03 -27.94
CA TRP A 392 -5.36 1.26 -28.61
C TRP A 392 -6.58 1.41 -29.50
N ARG A 393 -7.26 2.56 -29.41
CA ARG A 393 -8.29 2.98 -30.33
C ARG A 393 -7.89 4.30 -30.96
N PHE A 394 -7.97 4.34 -32.28
CA PHE A 394 -7.62 5.51 -33.08
C PHE A 394 -8.90 6.11 -33.65
N GLY A 395 -9.19 7.39 -33.43
CA GLY A 395 -10.39 8.08 -33.92
C GLY A 395 -10.65 9.39 -33.19
N ALA A 396 -11.48 10.25 -33.79
CA ALA A 396 -11.82 11.57 -33.26
C ALA A 396 -12.76 11.53 -32.04
N ASP A 397 -13.48 10.42 -31.82
CA ASP A 397 -14.56 10.33 -30.84
C ASP A 397 -14.08 10.20 -29.38
N GLY A 398 -12.81 9.87 -29.17
CA GLY A 398 -12.28 9.58 -27.82
C GLY A 398 -11.84 10.78 -27.00
N GLY A 399 -11.68 11.95 -27.60
CA GLY A 399 -11.14 13.12 -26.92
C GLY A 399 -12.08 13.82 -25.92
N ASN A 400 -13.39 13.61 -26.05
CA ASN A 400 -14.43 14.17 -25.21
C ASN A 400 -15.28 13.11 -24.46
N ALA A 401 -15.00 11.82 -24.70
CA ALA A 401 -15.75 10.74 -24.06
C ALA A 401 -15.52 10.71 -22.56
N ASP A 402 -16.58 10.60 -21.79
CA ASP A 402 -16.49 10.36 -20.34
C ASP A 402 -16.04 8.90 -20.04
N ALA A 403 -15.81 8.58 -18.77
CA ALA A 403 -15.32 7.26 -18.38
C ALA A 403 -16.32 6.12 -18.74
N VAL A 404 -17.62 6.40 -18.78
CA VAL A 404 -18.69 5.44 -19.13
C VAL A 404 -18.63 5.15 -20.64
N GLU A 405 -18.58 6.20 -21.45
CA GLU A 405 -18.48 6.09 -22.90
C GLU A 405 -17.19 5.41 -23.35
N LEU A 406 -16.07 5.69 -22.68
CA LEU A 406 -14.79 5.03 -22.94
C LEU A 406 -14.85 3.52 -22.62
N ARG A 407 -15.48 3.12 -21.52
CA ARG A 407 -15.69 1.71 -21.20
C ARG A 407 -16.53 1.01 -22.25
N ARG A 408 -17.59 1.65 -22.73
CA ARG A 408 -18.45 1.15 -23.81
C ARG A 408 -17.69 0.97 -25.13
N ILE A 409 -16.76 1.88 -25.45
CA ILE A 409 -15.87 1.80 -26.60
C ILE A 409 -15.00 0.53 -26.58
N PHE A 410 -14.59 0.05 -25.41
CA PHE A 410 -13.80 -1.18 -25.24
C PHE A 410 -14.68 -2.42 -24.94
N GLY A 411 -15.99 -2.34 -25.15
CA GLY A 411 -16.91 -3.49 -25.03
C GLY A 411 -17.23 -3.87 -23.57
N MET A 412 -17.03 -2.95 -22.65
CA MET A 412 -17.42 -3.13 -21.24
C MET A 412 -18.86 -2.65 -21.04
N GLY A 413 -19.70 -3.49 -20.42
CA GLY A 413 -21.05 -3.09 -20.04
C GLY A 413 -21.07 -1.88 -19.10
N ASP A 414 -22.23 -1.22 -19.00
CA ASP A 414 -22.44 -0.16 -18.01
C ASP A 414 -22.20 -0.73 -16.59
N PRO A 415 -21.63 0.07 -15.67
CA PRO A 415 -21.31 -0.36 -14.31
C PRO A 415 -22.51 -0.77 -13.49
#